data_bbdc0bc089c0b7cd15d16ef4e5b8a644
#
_entry.id   bbdc0bc089c0b7cd15d16ef4e5b8a644
#
_cell.length_a   1.000
_cell.length_b   1.000
_cell.length_c   1.000
_cell.angle_alpha   90.00
_cell.angle_beta   90.00
_cell.angle_gamma   90.00
#
_symmetry.space_group_name_H-M   'P 1'
#
loop_
_entity.id
_entity.type
_entity.pdbx_description
1 polymer ?
#
loop_
_entity_poly.entity_id
_entity_poly.type
_entity_poly.pdbx_seq_one_letter_code
_entity_poly.pdbx_strand_id
1 'polypeptide(L)'
;MSITDLPAIGQLLNGGTFAGLTTKPDGTHCAVVLLPGTGTDLTWTKAKTWAEEQGGELPSRPVAALLFANVKASLQLGWHWTSEEFDASFAWLCYFDDGHQFYGRKSYEGSAVAVRYIKIGGGLDAAN
;
A
#
# COMPACT_ATOMS: atom_id res chain seq x y z
N MET A 1 -7.54 -16.63 -4.88
CA MET A 1 -6.37 -16.74 -5.79
C MET A 1 -5.33 -17.64 -5.16
N SER A 2 -4.75 -18.50 -5.96
CA SER A 2 -3.65 -19.34 -5.50
C SER A 2 -2.32 -18.60 -5.69
N ILE A 3 -1.35 -18.91 -4.83
CA ILE A 3 -0.01 -18.32 -4.94
C ILE A 3 0.64 -18.65 -6.30
N THR A 4 0.29 -19.77 -6.90
CA THR A 4 0.81 -20.17 -8.21
C THR A 4 0.26 -19.33 -9.37
N ASP A 5 -0.81 -18.58 -9.13
CA ASP A 5 -1.40 -17.70 -10.14
C ASP A 5 -0.74 -16.31 -10.18
N LEU A 6 0.19 -16.04 -9.26
CA LEU A 6 0.80 -14.72 -9.17
C LEU A 6 1.86 -14.51 -10.24
N PRO A 7 1.91 -13.31 -10.84
CA PRO A 7 2.99 -12.95 -11.77
C PRO A 7 4.27 -12.65 -10.98
N ALA A 8 5.32 -12.31 -11.70
CA ALA A 8 6.53 -11.77 -11.07
C ALA A 8 6.24 -10.39 -10.48
N ILE A 9 6.97 -10.04 -9.42
CA ILE A 9 6.90 -8.69 -8.83
C ILE A 9 7.17 -7.66 -9.92
N GLY A 10 6.38 -6.61 -9.96
CA GLY A 10 6.48 -5.54 -10.96
C GLY A 10 5.60 -5.76 -12.18
N GLN A 11 4.99 -6.93 -12.33
CA GLN A 11 4.11 -7.22 -13.45
C GLN A 11 2.65 -6.84 -13.13
N LEU A 12 1.83 -6.73 -14.16
CA LEU A 12 0.42 -6.35 -14.00
C LEU A 12 -0.37 -7.45 -13.30
N LEU A 13 -1.25 -7.03 -12.38
CA LEU A 13 -2.18 -7.90 -11.69
C LEU A 13 -3.41 -7.08 -11.31
N ASN A 14 -4.58 -7.47 -11.77
CA ASN A 14 -5.87 -6.87 -11.40
C ASN A 14 -5.88 -5.33 -11.43
N GLY A 15 -5.41 -4.77 -12.53
CA GLY A 15 -5.49 -3.32 -12.76
C GLY A 15 -4.38 -2.51 -12.11
N GLY A 16 -3.37 -3.16 -11.56
CA GLY A 16 -2.22 -2.47 -10.95
C GLY A 16 -0.95 -3.28 -11.08
N THR A 17 0.03 -2.96 -10.26
CA THR A 17 1.35 -3.58 -10.25
C THR A 17 1.48 -4.51 -9.05
N PHE A 18 1.79 -5.78 -9.29
CA PHE A 18 2.02 -6.73 -8.19
C PHE A 18 3.29 -6.34 -7.43
N ALA A 19 3.15 -6.10 -6.13
CA ALA A 19 4.25 -5.61 -5.29
C ALA A 19 4.81 -6.68 -4.35
N GLY A 20 4.13 -7.79 -4.18
CA GLY A 20 4.55 -8.84 -3.26
C GLY A 20 3.43 -9.30 -2.35
N LEU A 21 3.79 -10.06 -1.34
CA LEU A 21 2.84 -10.66 -0.40
C LEU A 21 2.91 -9.97 0.96
N THR A 22 1.79 -9.92 1.63
CA THR A 22 1.71 -9.45 3.02
C THR A 22 0.75 -10.32 3.80
N THR A 23 0.90 -10.30 5.13
CA THR A 23 -0.04 -10.94 6.04
C THR A 23 -0.69 -9.84 6.87
N LYS A 24 -2.01 -9.75 6.83
CA LYS A 24 -2.76 -8.77 7.62
C LYS A 24 -2.75 -9.15 9.10
N PRO A 25 -3.05 -8.19 9.99
CA PRO A 25 -3.09 -8.49 11.44
C PRO A 25 -4.03 -9.63 11.82
N ASP A 26 -5.07 -9.89 11.03
CA ASP A 26 -5.99 -11.01 11.27
C ASP A 26 -5.47 -12.35 10.77
N GLY A 27 -4.24 -12.40 10.23
CA GLY A 27 -3.64 -13.61 9.70
C GLY A 27 -3.92 -13.88 8.23
N THR A 28 -4.71 -13.05 7.57
CA THR A 28 -5.02 -13.23 6.15
C THR A 28 -3.80 -12.92 5.28
N HIS A 29 -3.42 -13.87 4.43
CA HIS A 29 -2.34 -13.69 3.45
C HIS A 29 -2.89 -13.07 2.19
N CYS A 30 -2.24 -12.02 1.70
CA CYS A 30 -2.71 -11.27 0.53
C CYS A 30 -1.58 -10.95 -0.43
N ALA A 31 -1.94 -10.90 -1.72
CA ALA A 31 -1.12 -10.22 -2.71
C ALA A 31 -1.41 -8.72 -2.62
N VAL A 32 -0.37 -7.91 -2.70
CA VAL A 32 -0.47 -6.46 -2.70
C VAL A 32 -0.38 -5.96 -4.14
N VAL A 33 -1.36 -5.18 -4.55
CA VAL A 33 -1.40 -4.56 -5.87
C VAL A 33 -1.34 -3.05 -5.69
N LEU A 34 -0.30 -2.43 -6.25
CA LEU A 34 -0.18 -0.97 -6.30
C LEU A 34 -1.05 -0.46 -7.44
N LEU A 35 -2.08 0.31 -7.11
CA LEU A 35 -2.97 0.89 -8.11
C LEU A 35 -2.28 2.06 -8.81
N PRO A 36 -2.65 2.35 -10.08
CA PRO A 36 -2.03 3.46 -10.81
C PRO A 36 -2.38 4.81 -10.21
N GLY A 37 -1.47 5.76 -10.39
CA GLY A 37 -1.69 7.14 -10.00
C GLY A 37 -1.14 7.49 -8.63
N THR A 38 -0.91 8.78 -8.44
CA THR A 38 -0.44 9.35 -7.18
C THR A 38 -1.29 10.57 -6.87
N GLY A 39 -1.86 10.62 -5.67
CA GLY A 39 -2.50 11.83 -5.18
C GLY A 39 -1.45 12.76 -4.59
N THR A 40 -1.65 14.06 -4.73
CA THR A 40 -0.71 15.06 -4.23
C THR A 40 -1.43 16.14 -3.42
N ASP A 41 -0.69 16.74 -2.50
CA ASP A 41 -1.19 17.85 -1.67
C ASP A 41 -2.45 17.47 -0.88
N LEU A 42 -2.41 16.31 -0.24
CA LEU A 42 -3.55 15.74 0.49
C LEU A 42 -3.25 15.66 1.98
N THR A 43 -4.19 16.16 2.79
CA THR A 43 -4.19 15.85 4.23
C THR A 43 -4.48 14.37 4.42
N TRP A 44 -4.22 13.83 5.61
CA TRP A 44 -4.44 12.40 5.86
C TRP A 44 -5.87 11.95 5.56
N THR A 45 -6.87 12.71 6.02
CA THR A 45 -8.27 12.39 5.76
C THR A 45 -8.59 12.41 4.26
N LYS A 46 -8.08 13.42 3.55
CA LYS A 46 -8.28 13.52 2.10
C LYS A 46 -7.54 12.40 1.35
N ALA A 47 -6.37 12.02 1.84
CA ALA A 47 -5.60 10.92 1.24
C ALA A 47 -6.36 9.60 1.36
N LYS A 48 -6.99 9.33 2.51
CA LYS A 48 -7.81 8.13 2.68
C LYS A 48 -8.99 8.11 1.71
N THR A 49 -9.68 9.23 1.59
CA THR A 49 -10.81 9.35 0.65
C THR A 49 -10.35 9.18 -0.78
N TRP A 50 -9.22 9.82 -1.15
CA TRP A 50 -8.66 9.68 -2.49
C TRP A 50 -8.35 8.21 -2.81
N ALA A 51 -7.74 7.47 -1.87
CA ALA A 51 -7.41 6.07 -2.08
C ALA A 51 -8.67 5.21 -2.31
N GLU A 52 -9.73 5.46 -1.55
CA GLU A 52 -11.02 4.79 -1.74
C GLU A 52 -11.60 5.07 -3.13
N GLU A 53 -11.48 6.30 -3.60
CA GLU A 53 -11.93 6.68 -4.94
C GLU A 53 -11.16 5.96 -6.04
N GLN A 54 -9.92 5.58 -5.77
CA GLN A 54 -9.12 4.78 -6.70
C GLN A 54 -9.48 3.29 -6.66
N GLY A 55 -10.35 2.88 -5.77
CA GLY A 55 -10.75 1.48 -5.61
C GLY A 55 -9.87 0.68 -4.67
N GLY A 56 -9.14 1.34 -3.80
CA GLY A 56 -8.25 0.70 -2.83
C GLY A 56 -8.20 1.41 -1.51
N GLU A 57 -7.05 1.37 -0.87
CA GLU A 57 -6.81 2.01 0.41
C GLU A 57 -5.36 2.45 0.52
N LEU A 58 -5.05 3.32 1.48
CA LEU A 58 -3.67 3.69 1.76
C LEU A 58 -2.90 2.45 2.25
N PRO A 59 -1.62 2.33 1.91
CA PRO A 59 -0.81 1.21 2.42
C PRO A 59 -0.61 1.34 3.93
N SER A 60 -0.63 0.20 4.62
CA SER A 60 -0.17 0.13 6.01
C SER A 60 1.34 0.39 6.05
N ARG A 61 1.90 0.56 7.25
CA ARG A 61 3.34 0.77 7.38
C ARG A 61 4.17 -0.37 6.78
N PRO A 62 3.88 -1.65 7.08
CA PRO A 62 4.61 -2.75 6.44
C PRO A 62 4.43 -2.79 4.93
N VAL A 63 3.23 -2.48 4.44
CA VAL A 63 2.96 -2.48 3.00
C VAL A 63 3.69 -1.33 2.32
N ALA A 64 3.77 -0.14 2.94
CA ALA A 64 4.58 0.95 2.40
C ALA A 64 6.06 0.54 2.27
N ALA A 65 6.59 -0.17 3.26
CA ALA A 65 7.96 -0.71 3.20
C ALA A 65 8.11 -1.73 2.07
N LEU A 66 7.10 -2.57 1.86
CA LEU A 66 7.09 -3.55 0.76
C LEU A 66 7.10 -2.85 -0.60
N LEU A 67 6.30 -1.80 -0.77
CA LEU A 67 6.28 -1.02 -2.01
C LEU A 67 7.67 -0.45 -2.30
N PHE A 68 8.28 0.16 -1.31
CA PHE A 68 9.62 0.75 -1.45
C PHE A 68 10.66 -0.32 -1.81
N ALA A 69 10.61 -1.48 -1.17
CA ALA A 69 11.57 -2.55 -1.40
C ALA A 69 11.44 -3.17 -2.79
N ASN A 70 10.21 -3.34 -3.29
CA ASN A 70 9.95 -4.18 -4.45
C ASN A 70 9.59 -3.43 -5.73
N VAL A 71 8.96 -2.26 -5.63
CA VAL A 71 8.44 -1.54 -6.80
C VAL A 71 8.78 -0.05 -6.76
N LYS A 72 9.93 0.29 -6.20
CA LYS A 72 10.37 1.68 -6.07
C LYS A 72 10.29 2.45 -7.39
N ALA A 73 10.62 1.81 -8.50
CA ALA A 73 10.60 2.45 -9.82
C ALA A 73 9.19 2.92 -10.23
N SER A 74 8.14 2.38 -9.62
CA SER A 74 6.75 2.76 -9.88
C SER A 74 6.25 3.84 -8.92
N LEU A 75 7.07 4.30 -7.99
CA LEU A 75 6.70 5.27 -6.96
C LEU A 75 7.28 6.64 -7.29
N GLN A 76 6.55 7.68 -6.94
CA GLN A 76 7.09 9.04 -6.96
C GLN A 76 7.83 9.31 -5.64
N LEU A 77 8.77 10.24 -5.69
CA LEU A 77 9.53 10.65 -4.50
C LEU A 77 8.64 11.44 -3.53
N GLY A 78 9.11 11.59 -2.32
CA GLY A 78 8.47 12.41 -1.30
C GLY A 78 7.73 11.62 -0.24
N TRP A 79 7.09 12.36 0.66
CA TRP A 79 6.36 11.80 1.78
C TRP A 79 4.97 11.35 1.36
N HIS A 80 4.67 10.08 1.62
CA HIS A 80 3.39 9.45 1.28
C HIS A 80 2.69 8.95 2.54
N TRP A 81 1.40 9.20 2.64
CA TRP A 81 0.60 8.77 3.77
C TRP A 81 0.47 7.25 3.85
N THR A 82 0.53 6.71 5.07
CA THR A 82 0.09 5.34 5.35
C THR A 82 -1.32 5.37 5.96
N SER A 83 -1.93 4.21 6.08
CA SER A 83 -3.24 4.08 6.71
C SER A 83 -3.18 4.15 8.24
N GLU A 84 -1.99 4.22 8.83
CA GLU A 84 -1.83 4.06 10.27
C GLU A 84 -1.75 5.38 11.01
N GLU A 85 -2.65 5.54 11.95
CA GLU A 85 -2.69 6.67 12.85
C GLU A 85 -1.64 6.51 13.94
N PHE A 86 -0.96 7.59 14.30
CA PHE A 86 -0.08 7.60 15.46
C PHE A 86 -0.85 8.00 16.71
N ASP A 87 -1.59 9.12 16.63
CA ASP A 87 -2.50 9.58 17.67
C ASP A 87 -3.58 10.49 17.06
N ALA A 88 -4.31 11.24 17.88
CA ALA A 88 -5.40 12.09 17.40
C ALA A 88 -4.93 13.14 16.39
N SER A 89 -3.69 13.59 16.47
CA SER A 89 -3.15 14.69 15.64
C SER A 89 -2.15 14.25 14.58
N PHE A 90 -1.61 13.03 14.67
CA PHE A 90 -0.52 12.55 13.83
C PHE A 90 -0.84 11.21 13.20
N ALA A 91 -0.30 10.99 11.99
CA ALA A 91 -0.36 9.71 11.30
C ALA A 91 0.99 9.42 10.64
N TRP A 92 1.22 8.16 10.29
CA TRP A 92 2.50 7.72 9.74
C TRP A 92 2.60 7.98 8.24
N LEU A 93 3.80 8.43 7.83
CA LEU A 93 4.17 8.62 6.43
C LEU A 93 5.40 7.78 6.11
N CYS A 94 5.57 7.48 4.83
CA CYS A 94 6.76 6.85 4.29
C CYS A 94 7.41 7.79 3.28
N TYR A 95 8.72 7.98 3.41
CA TYR A 95 9.51 8.81 2.50
C TYR A 95 10.05 7.92 1.39
N PHE A 96 9.47 7.99 0.21
CA PHE A 96 9.84 7.09 -0.87
C PHE A 96 11.17 7.41 -1.54
N ASP A 97 11.89 8.42 -1.09
CA ASP A 97 13.27 8.64 -1.52
C ASP A 97 14.22 7.58 -0.94
N ASP A 98 14.00 7.18 0.32
CA ASP A 98 14.89 6.24 1.01
C ASP A 98 14.17 5.16 1.84
N GLY A 99 12.85 5.18 1.89
CA GLY A 99 12.06 4.21 2.65
C GLY A 99 11.85 4.56 4.12
N HIS A 100 12.39 5.69 4.58
CA HIS A 100 12.24 6.14 5.96
C HIS A 100 10.77 6.38 6.30
N GLN A 101 10.35 6.00 7.52
CA GLN A 101 8.99 6.25 7.99
C GLN A 101 9.03 7.12 9.24
N PHE A 102 8.12 8.08 9.29
CA PHE A 102 7.95 8.97 10.41
C PHE A 102 6.50 9.41 10.52
N TYR A 103 6.10 9.95 11.66
CA TYR A 103 4.76 10.49 11.79
C TYR A 103 4.79 11.99 11.57
N GLY A 104 3.71 12.51 10.99
CA GLY A 104 3.52 13.93 10.77
C GLY A 104 2.11 14.35 11.10
N ARG A 105 1.89 15.65 11.20
CA ARG A 105 0.56 16.18 11.50
C ARG A 105 -0.42 15.77 10.41
N LYS A 106 -1.62 15.37 10.80
CA LYS A 106 -2.66 14.98 9.85
C LYS A 106 -3.05 16.09 8.88
N SER A 107 -2.76 17.34 9.25
CA SER A 107 -2.99 18.51 8.39
C SER A 107 -1.90 18.73 7.34
N TYR A 108 -0.78 18.02 7.43
CA TYR A 108 0.27 18.10 6.42
C TYR A 108 -0.28 17.63 5.07
N GLU A 109 0.07 18.33 4.00
CA GLU A 109 -0.37 17.99 2.66
C GLU A 109 0.69 17.13 1.97
N GLY A 110 0.58 15.81 2.18
CA GLY A 110 1.48 14.83 1.59
C GLY A 110 0.92 14.20 0.35
N SER A 111 1.69 13.30 -0.22
CA SER A 111 1.27 12.50 -1.36
C SER A 111 0.60 11.21 -0.89
N ALA A 112 -0.02 10.48 -1.83
CA ALA A 112 -0.66 9.21 -1.53
C ALA A 112 -0.60 8.27 -2.72
N VAL A 113 -0.45 6.98 -2.44
CA VAL A 113 -0.71 5.90 -3.38
C VAL A 113 -1.79 5.01 -2.80
N ALA A 114 -2.48 4.28 -3.65
CA ALA A 114 -3.53 3.35 -3.23
C ALA A 114 -3.08 1.92 -3.53
N VAL A 115 -3.41 1.00 -2.64
CA VAL A 115 -3.16 -0.42 -2.82
C VAL A 115 -4.47 -1.20 -2.72
N ARG A 116 -4.48 -2.36 -3.36
CA ARG A 116 -5.56 -3.34 -3.23
C ARG A 116 -4.97 -4.64 -2.74
N TYR A 117 -5.73 -5.35 -1.93
CA TYR A 117 -5.33 -6.65 -1.42
C TYR A 117 -6.14 -7.74 -2.08
N ILE A 118 -5.46 -8.81 -2.53
CA ILE A 118 -6.11 -9.99 -3.11
C ILE A 118 -5.79 -11.16 -2.20
N LYS A 119 -6.80 -11.75 -1.59
CA LYS A 119 -6.61 -12.86 -0.68
C LYS A 119 -5.96 -14.04 -1.38
N ILE A 120 -4.91 -14.58 -0.76
CA ILE A 120 -4.23 -15.80 -1.18
C ILE A 120 -4.67 -16.91 -0.24
N GLY A 121 -5.11 -18.00 -0.79
CA GLY A 121 -5.53 -19.10 0.09
C GLY A 121 -5.58 -20.43 -0.60
N GLY A 122 -5.63 -20.40 -1.90
CA GLY A 122 -5.97 -21.58 -2.68
C GLY A 122 -5.13 -22.81 -2.38
N GLY A 123 -3.81 -22.66 -2.24
CA GLY A 123 -2.93 -23.81 -2.05
C GLY A 123 -3.18 -24.55 -0.75
N LEU A 124 -3.13 -23.86 0.36
CA LEU A 124 -3.36 -24.45 1.68
C LEU A 124 -4.83 -24.79 1.88
N ASP A 125 -5.72 -23.90 1.48
CA ASP A 125 -7.16 -24.12 1.64
C ASP A 125 -7.61 -25.31 0.81
N ALA A 126 -7.06 -25.48 -0.38
CA ALA A 126 -7.38 -26.60 -1.23
C ALA A 126 -6.87 -27.93 -0.67
N ALA A 127 -5.82 -27.92 0.14
CA ALA A 127 -5.28 -29.11 0.78
C ALA A 127 -6.12 -29.54 1.99
N ASN A 128 -6.96 -28.68 2.46
CA ASN A 128 -7.83 -28.95 3.58
C ASN A 128 -9.18 -29.49 3.10
#